data_47ff85694ed5039241ac4480f92fe817
#
_entry.id   47ff85694ed5039241ac4480f92fe817
#
_cell.length_a   1.000
_cell.length_b   1.000
_cell.length_c   1.000
_cell.angle_alpha   90.00
_cell.angle_beta   90.00
_cell.angle_gamma   90.00
#
_symmetry.space_group_name_H-M   'P 1'
#
loop_
_entity.id
_entity.type
_entity.pdbx_description
1 polymer ?
#
loop_
_entity_poly.entity_id
_entity_poly.type
_entity_poly.pdbx_seq_one_letter_code
_entity_poly.pdbx_strand_id
1 'polypeptide(L)'
;MNIKQIFTFLNRLLISKPISSLKVLGIVLFTTFLTLSLSGCSNALGDLANAVQSKAPQSSTQGVEGNLDVYALDIGQGDAFLIRSGDTFSLIDTGDVEHRDNLIAYLKKYNVKSLKNVIITHPHADHLGGFYALVDANIKIEHVYDNGMTYSSSVYRTYMKNVERLKIPRTVLYKGDTVDFGNGATFTVYAPWEGDPLVDNKGKGDLNNNSIVGKLEFGKFSMLFTGDAEKQEENRLIKEQNTKLSSRIIKIGHHGSRTSSQKDFLRSVRPEAAIISDGAHNDYGHPHRETLERLKAEKITVYRTDTMGTIQIHTDGKTWAITQEK
;
A
#
# COMPACT_ATOMS: atom_id res chain seq x y z
N MET A 1 -2.39 13.76 50.59
CA MET A 1 -2.03 12.62 49.75
C MET A 1 -2.50 12.96 48.34
N ASN A 2 -1.62 12.97 47.34
CA ASN A 2 -2.02 13.46 46.02
C ASN A 2 -2.57 12.27 45.18
N ILE A 3 -3.32 12.57 44.12
CA ILE A 3 -4.05 11.60 43.29
C ILE A 3 -3.15 10.47 42.75
N LYS A 4 -1.86 10.72 42.49
CA LYS A 4 -0.89 9.69 42.06
C LYS A 4 -0.61 8.63 43.13
N GLN A 5 -0.59 9.03 44.41
CA GLN A 5 -0.36 8.10 45.54
C GLN A 5 -1.58 7.18 45.77
N ILE A 6 -2.77 7.70 45.52
CA ILE A 6 -4.01 6.90 45.61
C ILE A 6 -4.06 5.85 44.49
N PHE A 7 -3.68 6.19 43.27
CA PHE A 7 -3.63 5.26 42.14
C PHE A 7 -2.60 4.13 42.33
N THR A 8 -1.46 4.43 42.93
CA THR A 8 -0.41 3.42 43.17
C THR A 8 -0.82 2.46 44.31
N PHE A 9 -1.57 2.93 45.31
CA PHE A 9 -2.10 2.13 46.40
C PHE A 9 -3.22 1.18 45.93
N LEU A 10 -4.12 1.66 45.07
CA LEU A 10 -5.20 0.85 44.49
C LEU A 10 -4.69 -0.24 43.54
N ASN A 11 -3.65 0.00 42.77
CA ASN A 11 -3.04 -1.01 41.89
C ASN A 11 -2.32 -2.13 42.69
N ARG A 12 -1.78 -1.86 43.87
CA ARG A 12 -1.16 -2.88 44.71
C ARG A 12 -2.18 -3.79 45.39
N LEU A 13 -3.42 -3.32 45.62
CA LEU A 13 -4.51 -4.13 46.23
C LEU A 13 -5.19 -5.06 45.23
N LEU A 14 -5.07 -4.81 43.91
CA LEU A 14 -5.71 -5.59 42.86
C LEU A 14 -4.90 -6.81 42.39
N ILE A 15 -3.65 -6.94 42.81
CA ILE A 15 -2.74 -8.00 42.29
C ILE A 15 -2.59 -9.21 43.21
N SER A 16 -3.18 -9.20 44.43
CA SER A 16 -3.03 -10.32 45.37
C SER A 16 -4.35 -10.89 45.85
N LYS A 17 -4.79 -11.94 45.20
CA LYS A 17 -5.77 -12.99 45.53
C LYS A 17 -7.15 -12.92 44.86
N PRO A 18 -7.63 -14.04 44.29
CA PRO A 18 -8.95 -14.15 43.70
C PRO A 18 -10.01 -14.47 44.77
N ILE A 19 -10.91 -13.54 45.07
CA ILE A 19 -12.11 -13.84 45.88
C ILE A 19 -13.31 -13.17 45.22
N SER A 20 -14.32 -13.99 44.91
CA SER A 20 -15.54 -13.67 44.17
C SER A 20 -16.53 -12.72 44.86
N SER A 21 -16.33 -12.39 46.11
CA SER A 21 -17.22 -11.53 46.89
C SER A 21 -16.82 -10.03 46.88
N LEU A 22 -15.61 -9.68 46.46
CA LEU A 22 -15.13 -8.30 46.45
C LEU A 22 -15.61 -7.49 45.24
N LYS A 23 -16.06 -8.15 44.15
CA LYS A 23 -16.58 -7.49 42.95
C LYS A 23 -17.94 -6.82 43.15
N VAL A 24 -18.78 -7.36 44.07
CA VAL A 24 -20.10 -6.79 44.35
C VAL A 24 -19.99 -5.54 45.23
N LEU A 25 -19.03 -5.51 46.15
CA LEU A 25 -18.84 -4.37 47.03
C LEU A 25 -18.24 -3.15 46.29
N GLY A 26 -17.38 -3.38 45.28
CA GLY A 26 -16.81 -2.31 44.44
C GLY A 26 -17.85 -1.61 43.56
N ILE A 27 -18.86 -2.33 43.09
CA ILE A 27 -19.92 -1.77 42.24
C ILE A 27 -20.92 -0.96 43.08
N VAL A 28 -21.24 -1.37 44.29
CA VAL A 28 -22.16 -0.65 45.18
C VAL A 28 -21.54 0.66 45.71
N LEU A 29 -20.23 0.71 45.98
CA LEU A 29 -19.53 1.91 46.39
C LEU A 29 -19.37 2.92 45.25
N PHE A 30 -19.30 2.46 44.00
CA PHE A 30 -19.20 3.35 42.82
C PHE A 30 -20.55 3.97 42.45
N THR A 31 -21.66 3.26 42.67
CA THR A 31 -23.01 3.78 42.41
C THR A 31 -23.49 4.76 43.48
N THR A 32 -23.10 4.62 44.75
CA THR A 32 -23.46 5.55 45.82
C THR A 32 -22.66 6.85 45.81
N PHE A 33 -21.45 6.88 45.21
CA PHE A 33 -20.66 8.12 45.05
C PHE A 33 -21.15 8.97 43.87
N LEU A 34 -21.87 8.37 42.90
CA LEU A 34 -22.37 9.06 41.72
C LEU A 34 -23.71 9.77 41.96
N THR A 35 -24.43 9.48 43.06
CA THR A 35 -25.73 10.08 43.34
C THR A 35 -25.69 11.30 44.27
N LEU A 36 -24.55 11.62 44.89
CA LEU A 36 -24.42 12.80 45.82
C LEU A 36 -23.77 14.03 45.17
N SER A 37 -23.39 14.04 43.89
CA SER A 37 -22.77 15.16 43.23
C SER A 37 -23.59 15.81 42.11
N LEU A 38 -24.90 15.55 42.04
CA LEU A 38 -25.79 16.05 40.99
C LEU A 38 -26.64 17.29 41.40
N SER A 39 -26.07 18.20 42.18
CA SER A 39 -26.74 19.49 42.38
C SER A 39 -25.69 20.62 42.35
N GLY A 40 -25.33 21.02 41.13
CA GLY A 40 -24.55 22.22 40.87
C GLY A 40 -23.38 22.03 39.91
N CYS A 41 -23.67 22.08 38.64
CA CYS A 41 -22.87 22.58 37.52
C CYS A 41 -23.33 21.97 36.20
N SER A 42 -24.30 22.60 35.57
CA SER A 42 -24.91 22.10 34.32
C SER A 42 -24.11 22.45 33.05
N ASN A 43 -22.92 23.03 33.14
CA ASN A 43 -22.16 23.47 31.96
C ASN A 43 -20.81 22.76 31.72
N ALA A 44 -20.29 21.99 32.70
CA ALA A 44 -18.98 21.36 32.54
C ALA A 44 -19.05 19.94 31.91
N LEU A 45 -20.21 19.29 31.91
CA LEU A 45 -20.38 17.96 31.32
C LEU A 45 -20.70 18.00 29.83
N GLY A 46 -21.24 19.12 29.34
CA GLY A 46 -21.48 19.32 27.91
C GLY A 46 -20.18 19.44 27.10
N ASP A 47 -19.20 20.11 27.64
CA ASP A 47 -17.90 20.33 26.97
C ASP A 47 -17.01 19.08 26.99
N LEU A 48 -17.11 18.21 28.00
CA LEU A 48 -16.38 16.95 28.00
C LEU A 48 -17.00 15.89 27.06
N ALA A 49 -18.32 15.88 26.92
CA ALA A 49 -18.99 14.98 25.97
C ALA A 49 -18.69 15.37 24.52
N ASN A 50 -18.58 16.66 24.24
CA ASN A 50 -18.18 17.16 22.92
C ASN A 50 -16.67 16.99 22.62
N ALA A 51 -15.83 16.94 23.64
CA ALA A 51 -14.38 16.72 23.46
C ALA A 51 -14.01 15.25 23.23
N VAL A 52 -14.82 14.30 23.68
CA VAL A 52 -14.60 12.85 23.44
C VAL A 52 -15.23 12.38 22.12
N GLN A 53 -16.11 13.19 21.52
CA GLN A 53 -16.74 12.91 20.23
C GLN A 53 -15.93 13.43 19.03
N SER A 54 -14.71 13.94 19.25
CA SER A 54 -13.82 14.37 18.19
C SER A 54 -12.94 13.22 17.71
N LYS A 55 -13.30 12.75 16.48
CA LYS A 55 -12.44 12.03 15.55
C LYS A 55 -12.22 10.54 15.76
N ALA A 56 -13.29 9.75 15.66
CA ALA A 56 -13.19 8.64 14.73
C ALA A 56 -13.15 9.26 13.30
N PRO A 57 -12.26 8.83 12.39
CA PRO A 57 -12.37 9.27 11.01
C PRO A 57 -13.73 8.80 10.51
N GLN A 58 -14.65 9.74 10.32
CA GLN A 58 -15.82 9.49 9.51
C GLN A 58 -15.27 9.16 8.13
N SER A 59 -15.38 7.90 7.73
CA SER A 59 -15.37 7.52 6.33
C SER A 59 -16.48 8.35 5.68
N SER A 60 -16.10 9.53 5.18
CA SER A 60 -16.94 10.30 4.29
C SER A 60 -16.99 9.48 3.01
N THR A 61 -18.07 8.73 2.82
CA THR A 61 -18.52 8.30 1.50
C THR A 61 -18.98 9.55 0.75
N GLN A 62 -18.08 10.51 0.52
CA GLN A 62 -18.24 11.46 -0.58
C GLN A 62 -18.25 10.59 -1.82
N GLY A 63 -19.35 10.61 -2.56
CA GLY A 63 -19.43 9.88 -3.81
C GLY A 63 -18.26 10.32 -4.68
N VAL A 64 -17.42 9.36 -5.03
CA VAL A 64 -16.31 9.62 -5.95
C VAL A 64 -16.95 9.99 -7.28
N GLU A 65 -16.64 11.17 -7.80
CA GLU A 65 -17.12 11.64 -9.11
C GLU A 65 -15.98 11.45 -10.13
N GLY A 66 -16.29 10.81 -11.26
CA GLY A 66 -15.36 10.60 -12.36
C GLY A 66 -14.82 9.17 -12.44
N ASN A 67 -13.72 9.01 -13.17
CA ASN A 67 -13.16 7.72 -13.52
C ASN A 67 -11.71 7.59 -13.01
N LEU A 68 -11.32 6.35 -12.73
CA LEU A 68 -9.95 5.94 -12.49
C LEU A 68 -9.56 4.91 -13.58
N ASP A 69 -8.42 5.13 -14.21
CA ASP A 69 -7.79 4.15 -15.09
C ASP A 69 -6.45 3.72 -14.51
N VAL A 70 -6.19 2.41 -14.51
CA VAL A 70 -4.88 1.84 -14.17
C VAL A 70 -4.38 1.08 -15.39
N TYR A 71 -3.18 1.43 -15.88
CA TYR A 71 -2.54 0.78 -17.00
C TYR A 71 -1.31 0.01 -16.51
N ALA A 72 -1.35 -1.32 -16.57
CA ALA A 72 -0.15 -2.14 -16.47
C ALA A 72 0.54 -2.09 -17.84
N LEU A 73 1.60 -1.33 -17.95
CA LEU A 73 2.26 -1.04 -19.22
C LEU A 73 3.10 -2.25 -19.70
N ASP A 74 3.02 -2.59 -20.98
CA ASP A 74 3.91 -3.58 -21.61
C ASP A 74 5.29 -2.93 -21.86
N ILE A 75 6.13 -2.94 -20.84
CA ILE A 75 7.48 -2.32 -20.84
C ILE A 75 8.59 -3.38 -20.82
N GLY A 76 8.30 -4.64 -21.15
CA GLY A 76 9.24 -5.75 -20.98
C GLY A 76 9.29 -6.23 -19.54
N GLN A 77 10.47 -6.72 -19.12
CA GLN A 77 10.67 -7.17 -17.75
C GLN A 77 10.59 -5.99 -16.80
N GLY A 78 9.81 -6.15 -15.71
CA GLY A 78 9.68 -5.14 -14.66
C GLY A 78 8.26 -4.61 -14.50
N ASP A 79 8.10 -3.68 -13.58
CA ASP A 79 6.81 -3.06 -13.26
C ASP A 79 6.76 -1.60 -13.73
N ALA A 80 5.69 -1.22 -14.41
CA ALA A 80 5.31 0.17 -14.60
C ALA A 80 3.79 0.29 -14.69
N PHE A 81 3.19 0.91 -13.70
CA PHE A 81 1.75 1.13 -13.65
C PHE A 81 1.45 2.63 -13.73
N LEU A 82 0.85 3.05 -14.86
CA LEU A 82 0.35 4.41 -15.00
C LEU A 82 -1.07 4.49 -14.46
N ILE A 83 -1.31 5.39 -13.52
CA ILE A 83 -2.62 5.62 -12.91
C ILE A 83 -3.11 7.00 -13.36
N ARG A 84 -4.29 7.04 -13.97
CA ARG A 84 -5.00 8.26 -14.31
C ARG A 84 -6.23 8.40 -13.43
N SER A 85 -6.27 9.45 -12.62
CA SER A 85 -7.41 9.81 -11.79
C SER A 85 -7.92 11.19 -12.18
N GLY A 86 -8.99 11.24 -12.96
CA GLY A 86 -9.41 12.47 -13.64
C GLY A 86 -8.32 12.96 -14.61
N ASP A 87 -7.83 14.18 -14.39
CA ASP A 87 -6.73 14.77 -15.18
C ASP A 87 -5.34 14.57 -14.55
N THR A 88 -5.27 13.86 -13.43
CA THR A 88 -4.04 13.62 -12.68
C THR A 88 -3.42 12.29 -13.08
N PHE A 89 -2.11 12.29 -13.33
CA PHE A 89 -1.34 11.08 -13.60
C PHE A 89 -0.34 10.81 -12.48
N SER A 90 -0.17 9.54 -12.16
CA SER A 90 0.85 9.03 -11.23
C SER A 90 1.45 7.73 -11.77
N LEU A 91 2.66 7.38 -11.33
CA LEU A 91 3.30 6.11 -11.65
C LEU A 91 3.57 5.31 -10.36
N ILE A 92 3.39 4.01 -10.42
CA ILE A 92 3.97 3.05 -9.49
C ILE A 92 4.96 2.21 -10.29
N ASP A 93 6.23 2.33 -9.93
CA ASP A 93 7.40 1.83 -10.64
C ASP A 93 7.56 2.37 -12.07
N THR A 94 8.72 2.18 -12.66
CA THR A 94 9.11 2.80 -13.94
C THR A 94 9.71 1.82 -14.94
N GLY A 95 9.73 0.51 -14.62
CA GLY A 95 10.32 -0.51 -15.45
C GLY A 95 11.85 -0.52 -15.43
N ASP A 96 12.41 -1.30 -16.33
CA ASP A 96 13.84 -1.49 -16.44
C ASP A 96 14.54 -0.41 -17.31
N VAL A 97 15.87 -0.51 -17.36
CA VAL A 97 16.72 0.39 -18.16
C VAL A 97 16.58 0.12 -19.66
N GLU A 98 16.38 -1.13 -20.06
CA GLU A 98 16.42 -1.56 -21.46
C GLU A 98 15.15 -1.14 -22.21
N HIS A 99 13.99 -1.18 -21.51
CA HIS A 99 12.68 -0.86 -22.08
C HIS A 99 12.16 0.55 -21.74
N ARG A 100 13.02 1.43 -21.22
CA ARG A 100 12.65 2.80 -20.85
C ARG A 100 12.03 3.62 -21.99
N ASP A 101 12.38 3.32 -23.26
CA ASP A 101 11.80 4.01 -24.41
C ASP A 101 10.33 3.63 -24.61
N ASN A 102 9.94 2.40 -24.22
CA ASN A 102 8.54 1.97 -24.20
C ASN A 102 7.74 2.78 -23.17
N LEU A 103 8.28 2.98 -21.95
CA LEU A 103 7.65 3.84 -20.96
C LEU A 103 7.36 5.23 -21.54
N ILE A 104 8.37 5.86 -22.18
CA ILE A 104 8.21 7.20 -22.77
C ILE A 104 7.20 7.19 -23.91
N ALA A 105 7.16 6.14 -24.73
CA ALA A 105 6.16 5.99 -25.78
C ALA A 105 4.74 5.94 -25.22
N TYR A 106 4.50 5.19 -24.13
CA TYR A 106 3.21 5.16 -23.47
C TYR A 106 2.84 6.50 -22.84
N LEU A 107 3.77 7.17 -22.16
CA LEU A 107 3.51 8.50 -21.60
C LEU A 107 3.14 9.52 -22.69
N LYS A 108 3.77 9.45 -23.86
CA LYS A 108 3.40 10.25 -25.03
C LYS A 108 2.02 9.87 -25.56
N LYS A 109 1.72 8.57 -25.71
CA LYS A 109 0.42 8.03 -26.16
C LYS A 109 -0.73 8.57 -25.30
N TYR A 110 -0.53 8.62 -23.99
CA TYR A 110 -1.52 9.13 -23.03
C TYR A 110 -1.40 10.64 -22.76
N ASN A 111 -0.53 11.35 -23.50
CA ASN A 111 -0.29 12.79 -23.36
C ASN A 111 0.09 13.24 -21.93
N VAL A 112 0.85 12.41 -21.21
CA VAL A 112 1.34 12.71 -19.86
C VAL A 112 2.43 13.77 -19.94
N LYS A 113 2.25 14.90 -19.27
CA LYS A 113 3.23 16.00 -19.16
C LYS A 113 3.77 16.14 -17.75
N SER A 114 3.00 15.73 -16.78
CA SER A 114 3.38 15.75 -15.38
C SER A 114 2.87 14.50 -14.66
N LEU A 115 3.62 14.09 -13.64
CA LEU A 115 3.28 13.04 -12.72
C LEU A 115 3.16 13.65 -11.32
N LYS A 116 1.98 13.54 -10.72
CA LYS A 116 1.74 13.98 -9.35
C LYS A 116 2.58 13.17 -8.37
N ASN A 117 2.55 11.85 -8.53
CA ASN A 117 3.29 10.91 -7.70
C ASN A 117 4.08 9.95 -8.58
N VAL A 118 5.31 9.65 -8.18
CA VAL A 118 6.07 8.50 -8.65
C VAL A 118 6.42 7.67 -7.41
N ILE A 119 5.86 6.48 -7.27
CA ILE A 119 6.18 5.55 -6.19
C ILE A 119 7.15 4.52 -6.74
N ILE A 120 8.32 4.37 -6.12
CA ILE A 120 9.26 3.28 -6.37
C ILE A 120 9.11 2.26 -5.25
N THR A 121 8.61 1.07 -5.58
CA THR A 121 8.31 0.06 -4.58
C THR A 121 9.55 -0.45 -3.87
N HIS A 122 10.64 -0.64 -4.64
CA HIS A 122 11.95 -1.03 -4.11
C HIS A 122 13.06 -0.73 -5.12
N PRO A 123 14.35 -0.74 -4.73
CA PRO A 123 15.44 -0.17 -5.53
C PRO A 123 16.05 -1.10 -6.61
N HIS A 124 15.37 -2.16 -7.06
CA HIS A 124 15.85 -2.97 -8.18
C HIS A 124 15.67 -2.25 -9.52
N ALA A 125 16.51 -2.62 -10.49
CA ALA A 125 16.59 -1.91 -11.76
C ALA A 125 15.33 -2.02 -12.62
N ASP A 126 14.62 -3.13 -12.51
CA ASP A 126 13.37 -3.42 -13.21
C ASP A 126 12.14 -2.71 -12.61
N HIS A 127 12.32 -1.92 -11.56
CA HIS A 127 11.31 -1.05 -10.95
C HIS A 127 11.66 0.43 -11.06
N LEU A 128 12.94 0.78 -10.97
CA LEU A 128 13.34 2.20 -10.99
C LEU A 128 14.16 2.60 -12.23
N GLY A 129 14.42 1.65 -13.15
CA GLY A 129 15.31 1.87 -14.29
C GLY A 129 14.84 2.92 -15.30
N GLY A 130 13.53 3.03 -15.49
CA GLY A 130 12.93 4.04 -16.38
C GLY A 130 12.88 5.45 -15.78
N PHE A 131 13.19 5.65 -14.50
CA PHE A 131 13.13 6.97 -13.86
C PHE A 131 14.02 8.01 -14.58
N TYR A 132 15.19 7.59 -15.01
CA TYR A 132 16.09 8.47 -15.77
C TYR A 132 15.42 8.97 -17.07
N ALA A 133 14.68 8.11 -17.77
CA ALA A 133 14.01 8.49 -19.00
C ALA A 133 12.88 9.50 -18.77
N LEU A 134 12.20 9.47 -17.64
CA LEU A 134 11.22 10.51 -17.25
C LEU A 134 11.89 11.89 -17.20
N VAL A 135 13.06 11.93 -16.57
CA VAL A 135 13.85 13.17 -16.45
C VAL A 135 14.33 13.67 -17.81
N ASP A 136 14.87 12.76 -18.63
CA ASP A 136 15.40 13.08 -19.97
C ASP A 136 14.30 13.54 -20.93
N ALA A 137 13.11 12.98 -20.81
CA ALA A 137 11.92 13.40 -21.55
C ALA A 137 11.24 14.68 -21.00
N ASN A 138 11.84 15.31 -19.98
CA ASN A 138 11.30 16.50 -19.31
C ASN A 138 9.87 16.32 -18.78
N ILE A 139 9.52 15.13 -18.31
CA ILE A 139 8.28 14.91 -17.58
C ILE A 139 8.40 15.56 -16.19
N LYS A 140 7.50 16.49 -15.88
CA LYS A 140 7.47 17.12 -14.55
C LYS A 140 7.07 16.06 -13.51
N ILE A 141 7.90 15.89 -12.47
CA ILE A 141 7.60 15.02 -11.33
C ILE A 141 7.37 15.91 -10.11
N GLU A 142 6.19 15.84 -9.50
CA GLU A 142 5.83 16.69 -8.38
C GLU A 142 6.30 16.12 -7.05
N HIS A 143 6.24 14.78 -6.89
CA HIS A 143 6.70 14.09 -5.70
C HIS A 143 7.16 12.67 -6.02
N VAL A 144 8.22 12.24 -5.35
CA VAL A 144 8.72 10.87 -5.38
C VAL A 144 8.53 10.24 -4.02
N TYR A 145 8.08 8.99 -4.01
CA TYR A 145 7.99 8.15 -2.83
C TYR A 145 8.80 6.88 -3.05
N ASP A 146 9.47 6.39 -2.02
CA ASP A 146 10.15 5.10 -2.06
C ASP A 146 10.18 4.43 -0.68
N ASN A 147 10.75 3.23 -0.57
CA ASN A 147 10.82 2.45 0.66
C ASN A 147 12.01 2.79 1.57
N GLY A 148 12.82 3.80 1.22
CA GLY A 148 13.99 4.22 2.01
C GLY A 148 15.19 3.26 1.97
N MET A 149 15.08 2.11 1.32
CA MET A 149 16.16 1.16 1.20
C MET A 149 17.25 1.71 0.27
N THR A 150 18.51 1.49 0.64
CA THR A 150 19.66 1.87 -0.19
C THR A 150 20.18 0.67 -0.98
N TYR A 151 20.64 0.93 -2.21
CA TYR A 151 21.21 -0.11 -3.06
C TYR A 151 22.49 0.37 -3.74
N SER A 152 23.46 -0.52 -3.91
CA SER A 152 24.77 -0.17 -4.47
C SER A 152 24.82 -0.12 -6.00
N SER A 153 23.68 -0.30 -6.72
CA SER A 153 23.63 -0.29 -8.18
C SER A 153 23.90 1.11 -8.75
N SER A 154 24.36 1.17 -9.99
CA SER A 154 24.54 2.43 -10.74
C SER A 154 23.19 3.08 -11.03
N VAL A 155 22.16 2.28 -11.26
CA VAL A 155 20.79 2.73 -11.55
C VAL A 155 20.21 3.46 -10.33
N TYR A 156 20.32 2.88 -9.14
CA TYR A 156 19.89 3.53 -7.89
C TYR A 156 20.64 4.84 -7.62
N ARG A 157 21.98 4.85 -7.82
CA ARG A 157 22.75 6.09 -7.66
C ARG A 157 22.31 7.18 -8.63
N THR A 158 21.98 6.80 -9.88
CA THR A 158 21.49 7.74 -10.90
C THR A 158 20.11 8.30 -10.52
N TYR A 159 19.22 7.45 -10.02
CA TYR A 159 17.91 7.85 -9.48
C TYR A 159 18.08 8.91 -8.38
N MET A 160 18.84 8.60 -7.32
CA MET A 160 19.06 9.51 -6.20
C MET A 160 19.69 10.84 -6.64
N LYS A 161 20.70 10.79 -7.53
CA LYS A 161 21.35 11.98 -8.08
C LYS A 161 20.35 12.88 -8.83
N ASN A 162 19.41 12.29 -9.59
CA ASN A 162 18.40 13.06 -10.32
C ASN A 162 17.36 13.68 -9.38
N VAL A 163 16.90 12.93 -8.39
CA VAL A 163 15.98 13.45 -7.35
C VAL A 163 16.59 14.66 -6.65
N GLU A 164 17.85 14.56 -6.23
CA GLU A 164 18.58 15.64 -5.57
C GLU A 164 18.83 16.83 -6.50
N ARG A 165 19.39 16.59 -7.69
CA ARG A 165 19.72 17.61 -8.69
C ARG A 165 18.51 18.43 -9.11
N LEU A 166 17.37 17.79 -9.28
CA LEU A 166 16.12 18.43 -9.69
C LEU A 166 15.30 18.94 -8.52
N LYS A 167 15.78 18.70 -7.30
CA LYS A 167 15.09 19.07 -6.04
C LYS A 167 13.66 18.55 -5.99
N ILE A 168 13.45 17.33 -6.50
CA ILE A 168 12.13 16.70 -6.44
C ILE A 168 11.84 16.35 -4.97
N PRO A 169 10.70 16.78 -4.41
CA PRO A 169 10.29 16.33 -3.08
C PRO A 169 10.28 14.80 -2.99
N ARG A 170 10.90 14.24 -1.95
CA ARG A 170 10.98 12.79 -1.73
C ARG A 170 10.53 12.45 -0.32
N THR A 171 9.70 11.44 -0.19
CA THR A 171 9.22 10.91 1.09
C THR A 171 9.40 9.40 1.12
N VAL A 172 9.91 8.88 2.23
CA VAL A 172 9.93 7.43 2.49
C VAL A 172 8.58 7.01 3.02
N LEU A 173 8.00 5.96 2.45
CA LEU A 173 6.71 5.42 2.85
C LEU A 173 6.85 4.23 3.77
N TYR A 174 6.00 4.21 4.79
CA TYR A 174 5.87 3.11 5.74
C TYR A 174 4.41 2.74 5.95
N LYS A 175 4.20 1.58 6.54
CA LYS A 175 2.88 1.09 6.92
C LYS A 175 2.06 2.16 7.67
N GLY A 176 0.89 2.45 7.15
CA GLY A 176 -0.05 3.43 7.70
C GLY A 176 -0.07 4.75 6.94
N ASP A 177 0.96 5.04 6.14
CA ASP A 177 0.98 6.22 5.29
C ASP A 177 -0.08 6.13 4.18
N THR A 178 -0.47 7.30 3.70
CA THR A 178 -1.42 7.44 2.60
C THR A 178 -0.90 8.44 1.58
N VAL A 179 -1.10 8.14 0.30
CA VAL A 179 -0.78 9.04 -0.82
C VAL A 179 -2.05 9.36 -1.58
N ASP A 180 -2.31 10.65 -1.79
CA ASP A 180 -3.42 11.13 -2.58
C ASP A 180 -3.09 11.08 -4.08
N PHE A 181 -3.86 10.28 -4.82
CA PHE A 181 -3.75 10.14 -6.28
C PHE A 181 -4.65 11.12 -7.05
N GLY A 182 -5.38 11.98 -6.32
CA GLY A 182 -6.32 12.93 -6.90
C GLY A 182 -7.71 12.33 -7.12
N ASN A 183 -8.69 13.21 -7.31
CA ASN A 183 -10.08 12.86 -7.64
C ASN A 183 -10.70 11.79 -6.70
N GLY A 184 -10.28 11.76 -5.43
CA GLY A 184 -10.76 10.80 -4.43
C GLY A 184 -10.09 9.42 -4.48
N ALA A 185 -9.11 9.20 -5.37
CA ALA A 185 -8.29 8.00 -5.35
C ALA A 185 -7.19 8.11 -4.27
N THR A 186 -7.07 7.10 -3.41
CA THR A 186 -6.12 7.08 -2.29
C THR A 186 -5.32 5.79 -2.31
N PHE A 187 -4.02 5.88 -2.07
CA PHE A 187 -3.13 4.74 -1.92
C PHE A 187 -2.72 4.60 -0.46
N THR A 188 -3.16 3.51 0.20
CA THR A 188 -2.84 3.20 1.60
C THR A 188 -1.72 2.18 1.68
N VAL A 189 -0.65 2.49 2.39
CA VAL A 189 0.56 1.65 2.53
C VAL A 189 0.38 0.65 3.66
N TYR A 190 0.71 -0.62 3.39
CA TYR A 190 0.65 -1.73 4.36
C TYR A 190 2.03 -2.27 4.74
N ALA A 191 3.04 -2.03 3.90
CA ALA A 191 4.46 -2.34 4.12
C ALA A 191 5.31 -1.34 3.31
N PRO A 192 6.59 -1.15 3.68
CA PRO A 192 7.35 -1.76 4.76
C PRO A 192 7.06 -1.16 6.14
N TRP A 193 7.73 -1.67 7.17
CA TRP A 193 7.59 -1.21 8.57
C TRP A 193 8.73 -0.29 8.96
N GLU A 194 8.38 0.89 9.52
CA GLU A 194 9.38 1.85 9.99
C GLU A 194 10.24 1.25 11.10
N GLY A 195 11.58 1.37 10.95
CA GLY A 195 12.55 0.90 11.94
C GLY A 195 12.64 -0.63 12.11
N ASP A 196 11.87 -1.42 11.34
CA ASP A 196 11.83 -2.88 11.46
C ASP A 196 11.82 -3.57 10.08
N PRO A 197 12.86 -3.36 9.25
CA PRO A 197 12.94 -3.96 7.94
C PRO A 197 13.12 -5.48 8.01
N LEU A 198 12.55 -6.18 7.05
CA LEU A 198 12.80 -7.60 6.87
C LEU A 198 14.24 -7.81 6.37
N VAL A 199 14.86 -8.89 6.82
CA VAL A 199 16.25 -9.19 6.50
C VAL A 199 16.39 -10.53 5.79
N ASP A 200 17.42 -10.61 4.92
CA ASP A 200 17.79 -11.84 4.24
C ASP A 200 18.51 -12.82 5.20
N ASN A 201 18.91 -13.99 4.68
CA ASN A 201 19.62 -15.02 5.43
C ASN A 201 21.01 -14.58 5.95
N LYS A 202 21.51 -13.43 5.53
CA LYS A 202 22.78 -12.83 5.94
C LYS A 202 22.59 -11.66 6.91
N GLY A 203 21.34 -11.37 7.32
CA GLY A 203 21.00 -10.27 8.19
C GLY A 203 21.06 -8.89 7.52
N LYS A 204 21.10 -8.82 6.19
CA LYS A 204 20.95 -7.58 5.42
C LYS A 204 19.51 -7.33 5.08
N GLY A 205 19.12 -6.06 4.96
CA GLY A 205 17.79 -5.71 4.48
C GLY A 205 17.50 -6.40 3.14
N ASP A 206 16.43 -7.16 3.11
CA ASP A 206 15.96 -7.86 1.92
C ASP A 206 15.19 -6.86 1.04
N LEU A 207 15.69 -6.56 -0.16
CA LEU A 207 15.12 -5.51 -1.00
C LEU A 207 13.70 -5.86 -1.46
N ASN A 208 13.47 -7.11 -1.86
CA ASN A 208 12.15 -7.58 -2.31
C ASN A 208 11.15 -7.61 -1.15
N ASN A 209 11.53 -8.22 -0.02
CA ASN A 209 10.68 -8.33 1.16
C ASN A 209 10.54 -7.03 1.98
N ASN A 210 10.97 -5.89 1.43
CA ASN A 210 10.66 -4.56 1.91
C ASN A 210 10.08 -3.69 0.79
N SER A 211 9.41 -4.30 -0.16
CA SER A 211 8.65 -3.58 -1.18
C SER A 211 7.57 -2.72 -0.55
N ILE A 212 7.24 -1.59 -1.16
CA ILE A 212 6.00 -0.89 -0.79
C ILE A 212 4.83 -1.76 -1.25
N VAL A 213 4.12 -2.32 -0.28
CA VAL A 213 2.83 -2.97 -0.50
C VAL A 213 1.74 -1.99 -0.11
N GLY A 214 0.88 -1.67 -1.06
CA GLY A 214 -0.17 -0.70 -0.82
C GLY A 214 -1.42 -0.95 -1.66
N LYS A 215 -2.54 -0.42 -1.19
CA LYS A 215 -3.83 -0.56 -1.82
C LYS A 215 -4.32 0.76 -2.38
N LEU A 216 -4.57 0.80 -3.68
CA LEU A 216 -5.26 1.88 -4.35
C LEU A 216 -6.76 1.66 -4.20
N GLU A 217 -7.45 2.65 -3.66
CA GLU A 217 -8.90 2.64 -3.43
C GLU A 217 -9.56 3.82 -4.14
N PHE A 218 -10.70 3.55 -4.79
CA PHE A 218 -11.53 4.53 -5.48
C PHE A 218 -13.01 4.11 -5.39
N GLY A 219 -13.75 4.74 -4.52
CA GLY A 219 -15.12 4.32 -4.22
C GLY A 219 -15.18 2.89 -3.66
N LYS A 220 -15.80 1.96 -4.39
CA LYS A 220 -15.87 0.52 -4.05
C LYS A 220 -14.79 -0.32 -4.76
N PHE A 221 -14.02 0.29 -5.65
CA PHE A 221 -12.92 -0.36 -6.34
C PHE A 221 -11.69 -0.39 -5.45
N SER A 222 -10.91 -1.46 -5.56
CA SER A 222 -9.61 -1.56 -4.90
C SER A 222 -8.66 -2.46 -5.68
N MET A 223 -7.38 -2.07 -5.74
CA MET A 223 -6.29 -2.85 -6.29
C MET A 223 -5.11 -2.87 -5.33
N LEU A 224 -4.62 -4.07 -5.00
CA LEU A 224 -3.43 -4.26 -4.18
C LEU A 224 -2.19 -4.34 -5.07
N PHE A 225 -1.24 -3.47 -4.83
CA PHE A 225 0.10 -3.49 -5.41
C PHE A 225 1.06 -4.09 -4.42
N THR A 226 1.90 -5.02 -4.85
CA THR A 226 2.76 -5.81 -3.97
C THR A 226 4.25 -5.60 -4.25
N GLY A 227 4.60 -4.81 -5.28
CA GLY A 227 5.98 -4.77 -5.76
C GLY A 227 6.50 -6.20 -5.96
N ASP A 228 7.65 -6.49 -5.37
CA ASP A 228 8.26 -7.81 -5.40
C ASP A 228 8.22 -8.52 -4.04
N ALA A 229 7.24 -8.14 -3.20
CA ALA A 229 6.99 -8.83 -1.93
C ALA A 229 7.00 -10.35 -2.10
N GLU A 230 7.78 -11.02 -1.29
CA GLU A 230 7.89 -12.47 -1.25
C GLU A 230 7.23 -13.04 0.02
N LYS A 231 7.32 -14.35 0.18
CA LYS A 231 6.67 -15.12 1.25
C LYS A 231 6.89 -14.51 2.65
N GLN A 232 8.06 -13.94 2.94
CA GLN A 232 8.36 -13.41 4.27
C GLN A 232 7.50 -12.17 4.56
N GLU A 233 7.44 -11.24 3.63
CA GLU A 233 6.62 -10.03 3.73
C GLU A 233 5.13 -10.36 3.70
N GLU A 234 4.71 -11.26 2.78
CA GLU A 234 3.33 -11.75 2.69
C GLU A 234 2.83 -12.35 4.02
N ASN A 235 3.65 -13.17 4.68
CA ASN A 235 3.29 -13.76 5.98
C ASN A 235 3.11 -12.70 7.07
N ARG A 236 3.96 -11.68 7.08
CA ARG A 236 3.83 -10.57 8.02
C ARG A 236 2.58 -9.74 7.73
N LEU A 237 2.29 -9.46 6.46
CA LEU A 237 1.07 -8.77 6.04
C LEU A 237 -0.19 -9.52 6.46
N ILE A 238 -0.25 -10.85 6.25
CA ILE A 238 -1.38 -11.69 6.71
C ILE A 238 -1.57 -11.55 8.23
N LYS A 239 -0.49 -11.69 8.99
CA LYS A 239 -0.52 -11.63 10.45
C LYS A 239 -1.04 -10.29 10.98
N GLU A 240 -0.63 -9.17 10.33
CA GLU A 240 -0.87 -7.84 10.86
C GLU A 240 -2.07 -7.12 10.20
N GLN A 241 -2.39 -7.43 8.95
CA GLN A 241 -3.37 -6.69 8.15
C GLN A 241 -4.58 -7.51 7.68
N ASN A 242 -4.47 -8.82 7.68
CA ASN A 242 -5.44 -9.82 7.21
C ASN A 242 -6.69 -9.27 6.47
N THR A 243 -7.70 -8.78 7.19
CA THR A 243 -8.96 -8.30 6.60
C THR A 243 -8.81 -7.04 5.75
N LYS A 244 -7.78 -6.24 5.96
CA LYS A 244 -7.51 -5.02 5.19
C LYS A 244 -6.90 -5.30 3.82
N LEU A 245 -6.31 -6.50 3.62
CA LEU A 245 -5.69 -6.89 2.34
C LEU A 245 -6.72 -7.15 1.24
N SER A 246 -7.98 -7.45 1.58
CA SER A 246 -9.03 -7.76 0.61
C SER A 246 -9.12 -6.67 -0.48
N SER A 247 -9.00 -7.11 -1.75
CA SER A 247 -8.96 -6.21 -2.92
C SER A 247 -9.58 -6.88 -4.13
N ARG A 248 -10.22 -6.11 -5.02
CA ARG A 248 -10.83 -6.63 -6.26
C ARG A 248 -9.78 -7.18 -7.22
N ILE A 249 -8.66 -6.47 -7.33
CA ILE A 249 -7.56 -6.82 -8.22
C ILE A 249 -6.27 -6.86 -7.40
N ILE A 250 -5.33 -7.71 -7.80
CA ILE A 250 -3.98 -7.77 -7.26
C ILE A 250 -2.95 -7.68 -8.39
N LYS A 251 -1.89 -6.86 -8.21
CA LYS A 251 -0.62 -7.06 -8.92
C LYS A 251 0.10 -8.21 -8.26
N ILE A 252 0.43 -9.22 -9.03
CA ILE A 252 1.13 -10.42 -8.53
C ILE A 252 2.59 -10.07 -8.21
N GLY A 253 3.04 -10.47 -7.03
CA GLY A 253 4.38 -10.18 -6.56
C GLY A 253 5.48 -10.77 -7.43
N HIS A 254 6.58 -10.03 -7.57
CA HIS A 254 7.82 -10.46 -8.19
C HIS A 254 7.60 -11.11 -9.57
N HIS A 255 6.85 -10.42 -10.43
CA HIS A 255 6.52 -10.81 -11.82
C HIS A 255 5.96 -12.24 -11.96
N GLY A 256 5.34 -12.77 -10.92
CA GLY A 256 4.86 -14.16 -10.89
C GLY A 256 5.92 -15.19 -10.47
N SER A 257 6.96 -14.78 -9.77
CA SER A 257 7.92 -15.69 -9.15
C SER A 257 7.22 -16.69 -8.22
N ARG A 258 7.74 -17.93 -8.16
CA ARG A 258 7.27 -18.95 -7.21
C ARG A 258 7.51 -18.58 -5.74
N THR A 259 8.40 -17.63 -5.47
CA THR A 259 8.71 -17.12 -4.12
C THR A 259 7.63 -16.19 -3.58
N SER A 260 6.76 -15.66 -4.46
CA SER A 260 5.70 -14.69 -4.17
C SER A 260 4.30 -15.28 -4.37
N SER A 261 3.29 -14.51 -3.98
CA SER A 261 1.86 -14.81 -4.17
C SER A 261 1.47 -16.18 -3.62
N GLN A 262 1.86 -16.42 -2.36
CA GLN A 262 1.58 -17.67 -1.67
C GLN A 262 0.08 -17.87 -1.48
N LYS A 263 -0.35 -19.12 -1.38
CA LYS A 263 -1.75 -19.51 -1.30
C LYS A 263 -2.51 -18.78 -0.19
N ASP A 264 -1.93 -18.69 1.00
CA ASP A 264 -2.58 -18.04 2.15
C ASP A 264 -2.68 -16.53 1.96
N PHE A 265 -1.71 -15.91 1.28
CA PHE A 265 -1.76 -14.52 0.90
C PHE A 265 -2.88 -14.25 -0.11
N LEU A 266 -2.97 -15.03 -1.19
CA LEU A 266 -4.05 -14.93 -2.17
C LEU A 266 -5.43 -15.09 -1.52
N ARG A 267 -5.57 -16.00 -0.54
CA ARG A 267 -6.80 -16.19 0.23
C ARG A 267 -7.13 -15.04 1.17
N SER A 268 -6.13 -14.33 1.66
CA SER A 268 -6.34 -13.11 2.47
C SER A 268 -6.77 -11.93 1.59
N VAL A 269 -6.18 -11.80 0.39
CA VAL A 269 -6.53 -10.75 -0.58
C VAL A 269 -7.87 -11.02 -1.26
N ARG A 270 -8.16 -12.27 -1.63
CA ARG A 270 -9.38 -12.73 -2.31
C ARG A 270 -9.68 -11.94 -3.60
N PRO A 271 -8.73 -11.80 -4.51
CA PRO A 271 -8.92 -10.99 -5.70
C PRO A 271 -9.79 -11.73 -6.73
N GLU A 272 -10.57 -10.98 -7.50
CA GLU A 272 -11.32 -11.48 -8.66
C GLU A 272 -10.40 -11.60 -9.88
N ALA A 273 -9.41 -10.72 -10.00
CA ALA A 273 -8.43 -10.72 -11.07
C ALA A 273 -7.01 -10.45 -10.56
N ALA A 274 -6.04 -10.99 -11.28
CA ALA A 274 -4.62 -10.82 -11.04
C ALA A 274 -3.93 -10.24 -12.28
N ILE A 275 -3.08 -9.23 -12.09
CA ILE A 275 -2.22 -8.66 -13.12
C ILE A 275 -0.80 -9.16 -12.89
N ILE A 276 -0.21 -9.77 -13.89
CA ILE A 276 1.22 -10.11 -13.92
C ILE A 276 1.88 -9.16 -14.92
N SER A 277 2.77 -8.30 -14.40
CA SER A 277 3.62 -7.46 -15.23
C SER A 277 4.93 -8.20 -15.45
N ASP A 278 5.23 -8.53 -16.71
CA ASP A 278 6.34 -9.40 -17.07
C ASP A 278 6.70 -9.22 -18.54
N GLY A 279 7.94 -9.53 -18.91
CA GLY A 279 8.43 -9.48 -20.29
C GLY A 279 8.31 -10.81 -21.01
N ALA A 280 7.92 -10.76 -22.28
CA ALA A 280 7.96 -11.94 -23.13
C ALA A 280 9.41 -12.46 -23.26
N HIS A 281 9.59 -13.79 -23.12
CA HIS A 281 10.90 -14.45 -23.20
C HIS A 281 11.95 -13.96 -22.18
N ASN A 282 11.50 -13.54 -20.98
CA ASN A 282 12.40 -13.11 -19.92
C ASN A 282 13.34 -14.24 -19.45
N ASP A 283 14.52 -13.86 -18.99
CA ASP A 283 15.58 -14.80 -18.56
C ASP A 283 15.27 -15.51 -17.22
N TYR A 284 14.25 -15.05 -16.49
CA TYR A 284 13.88 -15.56 -15.15
C TYR A 284 12.90 -16.74 -15.23
N GLY A 285 12.29 -16.96 -16.41
CA GLY A 285 11.22 -17.94 -16.58
C GLY A 285 9.91 -17.56 -15.90
N HIS A 286 9.72 -16.26 -15.66
CA HIS A 286 8.47 -15.71 -15.12
C HIS A 286 7.37 -15.64 -16.19
N PRO A 287 6.09 -15.75 -15.79
CA PRO A 287 5.65 -16.22 -14.48
C PRO A 287 5.90 -17.72 -14.30
N HIS A 288 6.35 -18.13 -13.15
CA HIS A 288 6.57 -19.54 -12.85
C HIS A 288 5.26 -20.35 -12.87
N ARG A 289 5.36 -21.59 -13.30
CA ARG A 289 4.22 -22.51 -13.36
C ARG A 289 3.51 -22.66 -12.02
N GLU A 290 4.26 -22.74 -10.93
CA GLU A 290 3.72 -22.89 -9.57
C GLU A 290 2.83 -21.71 -9.18
N THR A 291 3.16 -20.50 -9.61
CA THR A 291 2.34 -19.31 -9.37
C THR A 291 1.05 -19.36 -10.17
N LEU A 292 1.13 -19.71 -11.46
CA LEU A 292 -0.06 -19.87 -12.31
C LEU A 292 -0.99 -20.98 -11.80
N GLU A 293 -0.43 -22.10 -11.32
CA GLU A 293 -1.21 -23.17 -10.70
C GLU A 293 -1.92 -22.72 -9.42
N ARG A 294 -1.27 -21.91 -8.57
CA ARG A 294 -1.91 -21.32 -7.37
C ARG A 294 -3.07 -20.42 -7.74
N LEU A 295 -2.88 -19.51 -8.71
CA LEU A 295 -3.92 -18.62 -9.18
C LEU A 295 -5.11 -19.37 -9.75
N LYS A 296 -4.86 -20.40 -10.57
CA LYS A 296 -5.88 -21.29 -11.11
C LYS A 296 -6.65 -22.04 -10.01
N ALA A 297 -5.94 -22.56 -9.00
CA ALA A 297 -6.56 -23.28 -7.88
C ALA A 297 -7.47 -22.38 -7.03
N GLU A 298 -7.14 -21.11 -6.87
CA GLU A 298 -7.96 -20.11 -6.18
C GLU A 298 -9.00 -19.45 -7.11
N LYS A 299 -9.10 -19.89 -8.40
CA LYS A 299 -10.06 -19.42 -9.43
C LYS A 299 -9.93 -17.93 -9.74
N ILE A 300 -8.72 -17.39 -9.69
CA ILE A 300 -8.42 -16.00 -9.99
C ILE A 300 -8.19 -15.87 -11.50
N THR A 301 -8.87 -14.91 -12.14
CA THR A 301 -8.64 -14.60 -13.56
C THR A 301 -7.30 -13.88 -13.72
N VAL A 302 -6.45 -14.35 -14.65
CA VAL A 302 -5.09 -13.85 -14.83
C VAL A 302 -4.98 -13.05 -16.13
N TYR A 303 -4.40 -11.85 -16.03
CA TYR A 303 -4.02 -10.99 -17.16
C TYR A 303 -2.50 -10.77 -17.10
N ARG A 304 -1.81 -10.91 -18.25
CA ARG A 304 -0.35 -10.90 -18.35
C ARG A 304 0.11 -9.95 -19.44
N THR A 305 1.05 -9.04 -19.12
CA THR A 305 1.56 -8.07 -20.10
C THR A 305 2.37 -8.73 -21.21
N ASP A 306 3.11 -9.79 -20.92
CA ASP A 306 3.94 -10.53 -21.88
C ASP A 306 3.14 -11.19 -23.03
N THR A 307 1.87 -11.52 -22.79
CA THR A 307 0.99 -12.18 -23.78
C THR A 307 -0.13 -11.29 -24.30
N MET A 308 -0.56 -10.30 -23.50
CA MET A 308 -1.74 -9.48 -23.78
C MET A 308 -1.42 -8.01 -24.07
N GLY A 309 -0.12 -7.63 -24.02
CA GLY A 309 0.26 -6.23 -24.13
C GLY A 309 -0.14 -5.41 -22.90
N THR A 310 -0.29 -4.12 -23.06
CA THR A 310 -0.76 -3.24 -21.99
C THR A 310 -2.17 -3.63 -21.55
N ILE A 311 -2.38 -3.75 -20.25
CA ILE A 311 -3.67 -4.09 -19.64
C ILE A 311 -4.22 -2.81 -18.99
N GLN A 312 -5.42 -2.42 -19.40
CA GLN A 312 -6.13 -1.29 -18.82
C GLN A 312 -7.25 -1.78 -17.91
N ILE A 313 -7.27 -1.28 -16.70
CA ILE A 313 -8.38 -1.41 -15.75
C ILE A 313 -9.07 -0.06 -15.70
N HIS A 314 -10.37 -0.05 -15.98
CA HIS A 314 -11.21 1.14 -15.90
C HIS A 314 -12.26 0.98 -14.82
N THR A 315 -12.50 2.02 -14.02
CA THR A 315 -13.54 2.03 -12.99
C THR A 315 -14.17 3.40 -12.79
N ASP A 316 -15.48 3.40 -12.52
CA ASP A 316 -16.26 4.55 -12.06
C ASP A 316 -16.39 4.61 -10.52
N GLY A 317 -15.60 3.78 -9.83
CA GLY A 317 -15.68 3.60 -8.37
C GLY A 317 -16.79 2.67 -7.89
N LYS A 318 -17.67 2.16 -8.76
CA LYS A 318 -18.75 1.21 -8.44
C LYS A 318 -18.56 -0.10 -9.19
N THR A 319 -18.27 -0.01 -10.47
CA THR A 319 -18.01 -1.13 -11.39
C THR A 319 -16.59 -1.01 -11.94
N TRP A 320 -16.06 -2.09 -12.49
CA TRP A 320 -14.77 -2.09 -13.14
C TRP A 320 -14.76 -3.04 -14.34
N ALA A 321 -13.90 -2.74 -15.30
CA ALA A 321 -13.66 -3.56 -16.47
C ALA A 321 -12.16 -3.63 -16.78
N ILE A 322 -11.74 -4.73 -17.40
CA ILE A 322 -10.38 -4.90 -17.89
C ILE A 322 -10.42 -5.03 -19.40
N THR A 323 -9.53 -4.31 -20.08
CA THR A 323 -9.24 -4.45 -21.52
C THR A 323 -7.75 -4.68 -21.71
N GLN A 324 -7.38 -5.25 -22.84
CA GLN A 324 -6.02 -5.60 -23.21
C GLN A 324 -5.70 -5.07 -24.60
N GLU A 325 -4.42 -4.82 -24.88
CA GLU A 325 -3.96 -4.20 -26.12
C GLU A 325 -3.83 -5.21 -27.27
N LYS A 326 -3.50 -6.51 -26.98
CA LYS A 326 -3.30 -7.62 -27.95
C LYS A 326 -4.38 -8.66 -27.81
#